data_d664c46733e525bb2419010d89c9b0f0
#
_entry.id   d664c46733e525bb2419010d89c9b0f0
#
_cell.length_a   1.000
_cell.length_b   1.000
_cell.length_c   1.000
_cell.angle_alpha   90.00
_cell.angle_beta   90.00
_cell.angle_gamma   90.00
#
_symmetry.space_group_name_H-M   'P 1'
#
loop_
_entity.id
_entity.type
_entity.pdbx_description
1 polymer ?
#
loop_
_entity_poly.entity_id
_entity_poly.type
_entity_poly.pdbx_seq_one_letter_code
_entity_poly.pdbx_strand_id
1 'polypeptide(L)'
;MPKYMLIWRTIDEDKQNAAMAEIPFEEMLEKMGRLNDELIKSGVLLAMEGLDPEEHTVVTYAEAEEAPVVTDGPYGETKELFGGFYLISVASKEEAVEWAKRLSYFPGAAVEIRRVPTIDEFPQDNPWIQKELDWRTKTGQL
;
A
#
# COMPACT_ATOMS: atom_id res chain seq x y z
N MET A 1 15.49 -8.16 -7.59
CA MET A 1 14.94 -6.83 -7.99
C MET A 1 14.38 -6.12 -6.76
N PRO A 2 14.55 -4.82 -6.65
CA PRO A 2 13.99 -4.08 -5.53
C PRO A 2 12.46 -4.18 -5.47
N LYS A 3 11.94 -4.10 -4.24
CA LYS A 3 10.50 -4.07 -4.00
C LYS A 3 10.08 -2.68 -3.58
N TYR A 4 8.94 -2.25 -4.08
CA TYR A 4 8.32 -0.98 -3.70
C TYR A 4 6.87 -1.21 -3.32
N MET A 5 6.44 -0.53 -2.27
CA MET A 5 5.03 -0.42 -1.93
C MET A 5 4.48 0.88 -2.51
N LEU A 6 3.42 0.76 -3.28
CA LEU A 6 2.65 1.88 -3.81
C LEU A 6 1.43 2.04 -2.92
N ILE A 7 1.37 3.13 -2.18
CA ILE A 7 0.36 3.35 -1.15
C ILE A 7 -0.63 4.39 -1.66
N TRP A 8 -1.88 3.98 -1.84
CA TRP A 8 -2.95 4.90 -2.19
C TRP A 8 -3.40 5.68 -0.97
N ARG A 9 -3.37 7.01 -1.08
CA ARG A 9 -3.79 7.93 -0.01
C ARG A 9 -4.83 8.91 -0.52
N THR A 10 -5.77 9.26 0.36
CA THR A 10 -6.70 10.35 0.14
C THR A 10 -6.14 11.60 0.80
N ILE A 11 -5.83 12.63 0.00
CA ILE A 11 -5.31 13.92 0.49
C ILE A 11 -6.36 15.02 0.51
N ASP A 12 -7.39 14.91 -0.31
CA ASP A 12 -8.56 15.80 -0.34
C ASP A 12 -9.80 14.93 -0.58
N GLU A 13 -10.48 14.57 0.49
CA GLU A 13 -11.64 13.67 0.45
C GLU A 13 -12.81 14.22 -0.36
N ASP A 14 -13.13 15.50 -0.18
CA ASP A 14 -14.23 16.14 -0.90
C ASP A 14 -13.99 16.15 -2.41
N LYS A 15 -12.78 16.48 -2.81
CA LYS A 15 -12.36 16.50 -4.21
C LYS A 15 -12.36 15.09 -4.81
N GLN A 16 -11.88 14.11 -4.08
CA GLN A 16 -11.88 12.71 -4.52
C GLN A 16 -13.30 12.17 -4.66
N ASN A 17 -14.15 12.40 -3.66
CA ASN A 17 -15.54 11.96 -3.70
C ASN A 17 -16.32 12.60 -4.83
N ALA A 18 -16.11 13.88 -5.10
CA ALA A 18 -16.73 14.59 -6.22
C ALA A 18 -16.29 14.00 -7.57
N ALA A 19 -15.02 13.70 -7.73
CA ALA A 19 -14.49 13.08 -8.94
C ALA A 19 -15.00 11.63 -9.14
N MET A 20 -15.07 10.87 -8.06
CA MET A 20 -15.59 9.50 -8.11
C MET A 20 -17.09 9.45 -8.41
N ALA A 21 -17.87 10.42 -7.94
CA ALA A 21 -19.30 10.51 -8.18
C ALA A 21 -19.66 10.74 -9.65
N GLU A 22 -18.76 11.31 -10.43
CA GLU A 22 -18.94 11.57 -11.87
C GLU A 22 -18.66 10.34 -12.75
N ILE A 23 -18.05 9.30 -12.20
CA ILE A 23 -17.67 8.10 -12.94
C ILE A 23 -18.59 6.95 -12.56
N PRO A 24 -19.26 6.28 -13.52
CA PRO A 24 -20.03 5.05 -13.23
C PRO A 24 -19.14 4.00 -12.57
N PHE A 25 -19.67 3.32 -11.58
CA PHE A 25 -18.93 2.29 -10.83
C PHE A 25 -18.36 1.19 -11.72
N GLU A 26 -19.11 0.75 -12.72
CA GLU A 26 -18.64 -0.26 -13.68
C GLU A 26 -17.46 0.23 -14.52
N GLU A 27 -17.46 1.50 -14.91
CA GLU A 27 -16.33 2.10 -15.64
C GLU A 27 -15.08 2.18 -14.76
N MET A 28 -15.24 2.52 -13.50
CA MET A 28 -14.15 2.53 -12.53
C MET A 28 -13.55 1.13 -12.34
N LEU A 29 -14.40 0.10 -12.17
CA LEU A 29 -13.97 -1.28 -12.07
C LEU A 29 -13.23 -1.75 -13.33
N GLU A 30 -13.69 -1.35 -14.50
CA GLU A 30 -13.02 -1.70 -15.76
C GLU A 30 -11.62 -1.09 -15.84
N LYS A 31 -11.47 0.19 -15.50
CA LYS A 31 -10.15 0.86 -15.50
C LYS A 31 -9.19 0.22 -14.51
N MET A 32 -9.64 -0.02 -13.30
CA MET A 32 -8.84 -0.68 -12.26
C MET A 32 -8.50 -2.12 -12.67
N GLY A 33 -9.48 -2.84 -13.18
CA GLY A 33 -9.29 -4.23 -13.62
C GLY A 33 -8.29 -4.37 -14.75
N ARG A 34 -8.31 -3.47 -15.72
CA ARG A 34 -7.34 -3.45 -16.83
C ARG A 34 -5.92 -3.21 -16.33
N LEU A 35 -5.73 -2.26 -15.45
CA LEU A 35 -4.40 -1.99 -14.88
C LEU A 35 -3.92 -3.15 -14.01
N ASN A 36 -4.78 -3.73 -13.20
CA ASN A 36 -4.44 -4.89 -12.39
C ASN A 36 -4.03 -6.07 -13.28
N ASP A 37 -4.75 -6.30 -14.37
CA ASP A 37 -4.41 -7.34 -15.36
C ASP A 37 -3.04 -7.11 -16.00
N GLU A 38 -2.72 -5.87 -16.35
CA GLU A 38 -1.39 -5.52 -16.88
C GLU A 38 -0.28 -5.76 -15.86
N LEU A 39 -0.49 -5.36 -14.61
CA LEU A 39 0.46 -5.60 -13.51
C LEU A 39 0.71 -7.10 -13.30
N ILE A 40 -0.36 -7.90 -13.31
CA ILE A 40 -0.29 -9.35 -13.19
C ILE A 40 0.49 -9.95 -14.35
N LYS A 41 0.13 -9.60 -15.58
CA LYS A 41 0.75 -10.13 -16.81
C LYS A 41 2.21 -9.72 -16.95
N SER A 42 2.58 -8.53 -16.47
CA SER A 42 3.98 -8.07 -16.51
C SER A 42 4.88 -8.83 -15.53
N GLY A 43 4.30 -9.54 -14.56
CA GLY A 43 5.03 -10.30 -13.55
C GLY A 43 5.61 -9.43 -12.42
N VAL A 44 5.31 -8.12 -12.39
CA VAL A 44 5.84 -7.22 -11.36
C VAL A 44 5.03 -7.23 -10.06
N LEU A 45 3.76 -7.64 -10.12
CA LEU A 45 2.86 -7.61 -8.96
C LEU A 45 3.14 -8.75 -8.00
N LEU A 46 3.40 -8.43 -6.74
CA LEU A 46 3.58 -9.39 -5.66
C LEU A 46 2.34 -9.51 -4.77
N ALA A 47 1.70 -8.39 -4.46
CA ALA A 47 0.48 -8.33 -3.66
C ALA A 47 -0.27 -7.03 -3.91
N MET A 48 -1.58 -7.04 -3.72
CA MET A 48 -2.42 -5.84 -3.73
C MET A 48 -3.63 -6.08 -2.83
N GLU A 49 -4.02 -5.05 -2.09
CA GLU A 49 -5.23 -5.07 -1.26
C GLU A 49 -5.83 -3.68 -1.17
N GLY A 50 -7.16 -3.61 -1.25
CA GLY A 50 -7.93 -2.44 -0.86
C GLY A 50 -8.30 -2.53 0.62
N LEU A 51 -8.45 -1.40 1.26
CA LEU A 51 -8.85 -1.32 2.67
C LEU A 51 -10.25 -0.73 2.79
N ASP A 52 -11.02 -1.26 3.74
CA ASP A 52 -12.35 -0.76 4.05
C ASP A 52 -12.24 0.65 4.66
N PRO A 53 -12.89 1.66 4.06
CA PRO A 53 -12.81 3.03 4.56
C PRO A 53 -13.61 3.27 5.85
N GLU A 54 -14.51 2.37 6.22
CA GLU A 54 -15.42 2.56 7.35
C GLU A 54 -15.02 1.77 8.60
N GLU A 55 -14.38 0.62 8.43
CA GLU A 55 -13.96 -0.22 9.56
C GLU A 55 -12.52 0.10 9.96
N HIS A 56 -12.39 0.99 10.94
CA HIS A 56 -11.10 1.46 11.45
C HIS A 56 -10.98 1.19 12.95
N THR A 57 -9.82 0.68 13.34
CA THR A 57 -9.44 0.58 14.75
C THR A 57 -7.97 0.99 14.88
N VAL A 58 -7.67 1.86 15.82
CA VAL A 58 -6.32 2.37 16.06
C VAL A 58 -5.87 2.03 17.46
N VAL A 59 -4.68 1.45 17.56
CA VAL A 59 -4.01 1.21 18.83
C VAL A 59 -2.89 2.23 18.96
N THR A 60 -2.96 3.08 19.97
CA THR A 60 -2.01 4.17 20.20
C THR A 60 -1.15 3.87 21.43
N TYR A 61 0.15 4.08 21.29
CA TYR A 61 1.15 3.94 22.35
C TYR A 61 1.69 5.34 22.69
N ALA A 62 1.16 5.94 23.77
CA ALA A 62 1.55 7.28 24.17
C ALA A 62 2.83 7.27 25.03
N GLU A 63 2.91 6.34 25.98
CA GLU A 63 4.04 6.20 26.91
C GLU A 63 4.49 4.73 26.98
N ALA A 64 5.80 4.51 27.16
CA ALA A 64 6.39 3.17 27.08
C ALA A 64 5.87 2.16 28.11
N GLU A 65 5.43 2.63 29.29
CA GLU A 65 4.96 1.78 30.40
C GLU A 65 3.45 1.81 30.59
N GLU A 66 2.72 2.60 29.80
CA GLU A 66 1.27 2.67 29.85
C GLU A 66 0.63 1.63 28.91
N ALA A 67 -0.58 1.20 29.26
CA ALA A 67 -1.37 0.37 28.39
C ALA A 67 -1.71 1.11 27.08
N PRO A 68 -1.63 0.45 25.92
CA PRO A 68 -2.04 1.07 24.66
C PRO A 68 -3.53 1.43 24.68
N VAL A 69 -3.87 2.50 24.00
CA VAL A 69 -5.25 2.97 23.86
C VAL A 69 -5.81 2.48 22.52
N VAL A 70 -6.97 1.83 22.59
CA VAL A 70 -7.69 1.35 21.39
C VAL A 70 -8.83 2.33 21.10
N THR A 71 -8.88 2.84 19.88
CA THR A 71 -9.91 3.76 19.42
C THR A 71 -10.58 3.22 18.15
N ASP A 72 -11.88 3.01 18.22
CA ASP A 72 -12.70 2.67 17.04
C ASP A 72 -13.27 3.93 16.39
N GLY A 73 -13.50 3.84 15.08
CA GLY A 73 -14.20 4.84 14.34
C GLY A 73 -13.35 5.58 13.32
N PRO A 74 -13.99 6.44 12.51
CA PRO A 74 -13.27 7.15 11.48
C PRO A 74 -12.24 8.09 12.09
N TYR A 75 -11.09 8.17 11.43
CA TYR A 75 -10.06 9.15 11.77
C TYR A 75 -10.62 10.56 11.69
N GLY A 76 -10.30 11.38 12.69
CA GLY A 76 -10.66 12.78 12.69
C GLY A 76 -9.98 13.62 11.60
N GLU A 77 -8.90 13.11 11.02
CA GLU A 77 -8.18 13.74 9.90
C GLU A 77 -8.09 12.81 8.71
N THR A 78 -8.88 13.12 7.68
CA THR A 78 -8.95 12.38 6.41
C THR A 78 -7.67 12.45 5.57
N LYS A 79 -6.78 13.40 5.87
CA LYS A 79 -5.54 13.64 5.12
C LYS A 79 -4.52 12.50 5.14
N GLU A 80 -4.74 11.49 5.99
CA GLU A 80 -3.82 10.38 6.17
C GLU A 80 -4.46 9.02 5.89
N LEU A 81 -5.63 8.99 5.27
CA LEU A 81 -6.31 7.74 4.97
C LEU A 81 -5.53 6.91 3.95
N PHE A 82 -5.05 5.79 4.43
CA PHE A 82 -4.42 4.75 3.64
C PHE A 82 -5.52 3.88 3.04
N GLY A 83 -5.79 4.03 1.74
CA GLY A 83 -6.92 3.36 1.08
C GLY A 83 -6.60 1.99 0.49
N GLY A 84 -5.34 1.63 0.41
CA GLY A 84 -4.90 0.38 -0.18
C GLY A 84 -3.45 0.43 -0.65
N PHE A 85 -2.93 -0.69 -1.11
CA PHE A 85 -1.55 -0.76 -1.57
C PHE A 85 -1.36 -1.76 -2.71
N TYR A 86 -0.28 -1.54 -3.44
CA TYR A 86 0.32 -2.51 -4.36
C TYR A 86 1.76 -2.75 -3.92
N LEU A 87 2.14 -4.01 -3.83
CA LEU A 87 3.54 -4.40 -3.63
C LEU A 87 4.07 -4.92 -4.95
N ILE A 88 5.11 -4.26 -5.48
CA ILE A 88 5.68 -4.57 -6.79
C ILE A 88 7.19 -4.84 -6.69
N SER A 89 7.69 -5.67 -7.59
CA SER A 89 9.11 -5.93 -7.79
C SER A 89 9.49 -5.43 -9.18
N VAL A 90 10.32 -4.39 -9.23
CA VAL A 90 10.70 -3.69 -10.46
C VAL A 90 12.19 -3.38 -10.47
N ALA A 91 12.74 -3.07 -11.63
CA ALA A 91 14.18 -2.84 -11.80
C ALA A 91 14.67 -1.56 -11.10
N SER A 92 13.82 -0.54 -10.97
CA SER A 92 14.21 0.77 -10.45
C SER A 92 13.04 1.51 -9.82
N LYS A 93 13.37 2.55 -9.04
CA LYS A 93 12.38 3.49 -8.50
C LYS A 93 11.63 4.20 -9.62
N GLU A 94 12.31 4.54 -10.69
CA GLU A 94 11.72 5.20 -11.86
C GLU A 94 10.62 4.35 -12.48
N GLU A 95 10.81 3.05 -12.59
CA GLU A 95 9.78 2.13 -13.07
C GLU A 95 8.58 2.08 -12.11
N ALA A 96 8.84 2.06 -10.79
CA ALA A 96 7.77 2.14 -9.79
C ALA A 96 6.96 3.44 -9.91
N VAL A 97 7.63 4.56 -10.19
CA VAL A 97 6.96 5.85 -10.44
C VAL A 97 6.05 5.79 -11.67
N GLU A 98 6.49 5.15 -12.74
CA GLU A 98 5.67 5.02 -13.95
C GLU A 98 4.39 4.19 -13.70
N TRP A 99 4.49 3.11 -12.92
CA TRP A 99 3.31 2.38 -12.48
C TRP A 99 2.41 3.22 -11.58
N ALA A 100 2.98 3.96 -10.63
CA ALA A 100 2.22 4.81 -9.71
C ALA A 100 1.44 5.92 -10.43
N LYS A 101 2.00 6.51 -11.47
CA LYS A 101 1.31 7.52 -12.29
C LYS A 101 0.02 6.99 -12.89
N ARG A 102 -0.04 5.71 -13.20
CA ARG A 102 -1.21 5.06 -13.77
C ARG A 102 -2.28 4.72 -12.73
N LEU A 103 -1.92 4.72 -11.44
CA LEU A 103 -2.85 4.50 -10.33
C LEU A 103 -3.51 5.78 -9.83
N SER A 104 -3.02 6.94 -10.23
CA SER A 104 -3.53 8.25 -9.78
C SER A 104 -4.65 8.75 -10.68
N TYR A 105 -5.82 8.09 -10.64
CA TYR A 105 -6.94 8.43 -11.52
C TYR A 105 -7.77 9.62 -11.04
N PHE A 106 -7.80 9.86 -9.72
CA PHE A 106 -8.76 10.77 -9.14
C PHE A 106 -8.08 11.99 -8.54
N PRO A 107 -8.56 13.21 -8.88
CA PRO A 107 -8.18 14.40 -8.13
C PRO A 107 -8.45 14.20 -6.64
N GLY A 108 -7.54 14.66 -5.80
CA GLY A 108 -7.64 14.47 -4.35
C GLY A 108 -6.99 13.19 -3.82
N ALA A 109 -6.57 12.28 -4.70
CA ALA A 109 -5.79 11.09 -4.35
C ALA A 109 -4.29 11.31 -4.58
N ALA A 110 -3.48 10.55 -3.87
CA ALA A 110 -2.03 10.48 -4.08
C ALA A 110 -1.56 9.03 -3.96
N VAL A 111 -0.45 8.73 -4.62
CA VAL A 111 0.24 7.44 -4.46
C VAL A 111 1.62 7.72 -3.91
N GLU A 112 1.86 7.24 -2.70
CA GLU A 112 3.17 7.28 -2.05
C GLU A 112 3.97 6.05 -2.45
N ILE A 113 5.23 6.23 -2.80
CA ILE A 113 6.12 5.15 -3.21
C ILE A 113 7.19 4.97 -2.13
N ARG A 114 7.25 3.76 -1.55
CA ARG A 114 8.24 3.44 -0.54
C ARG A 114 9.00 2.16 -0.90
N ARG A 115 10.33 2.23 -0.84
CA ARG A 115 11.16 1.03 -1.00
C ARG A 115 11.00 0.11 0.21
N VAL A 116 10.87 -1.16 -0.04
CA VAL A 116 10.88 -2.19 1.00
C VAL A 116 12.31 -2.68 1.17
N PRO A 117 12.92 -2.58 2.37
CA PRO A 117 14.25 -3.11 2.60
C PRO A 117 14.25 -4.63 2.44
N THR A 118 15.36 -5.17 1.97
CA THR A 118 15.52 -6.62 1.84
C THR A 118 16.09 -7.20 3.12
N ILE A 119 15.84 -8.50 3.35
CA ILE A 119 16.29 -9.16 4.60
C ILE A 119 17.80 -9.16 4.76
N ASP A 120 18.56 -9.11 3.67
CA ASP A 120 20.03 -9.05 3.69
C ASP A 120 20.59 -7.69 4.13
N GLU A 121 19.76 -6.65 4.21
CA GLU A 121 20.13 -5.36 4.78
C GLU A 121 20.19 -5.36 6.32
N PHE A 122 19.70 -6.41 6.96
CA PHE A 122 19.69 -6.58 8.41
C PHE A 122 20.87 -7.45 8.88
N PRO A 123 21.27 -7.38 10.18
CA PRO A 123 22.38 -8.19 10.70
C PRO A 123 22.12 -9.69 10.54
N GLN A 124 22.92 -10.38 9.73
CA GLN A 124 22.72 -11.78 9.38
C GLN A 124 23.12 -12.75 10.48
N ASP A 125 23.91 -12.34 11.46
CA ASP A 125 24.29 -13.11 12.63
C ASP A 125 23.20 -13.15 13.72
N ASN A 126 22.13 -12.34 13.56
CA ASN A 126 21.03 -12.33 14.49
C ASN A 126 20.11 -13.55 14.29
N PRO A 127 19.85 -14.37 15.34
CA PRO A 127 19.05 -15.58 15.19
C PRO A 127 17.58 -15.32 14.77
N TRP A 128 17.02 -14.17 15.10
CA TRP A 128 15.65 -13.82 14.69
C TRP A 128 15.59 -13.44 13.21
N ILE A 129 16.61 -12.79 12.69
CA ILE A 129 16.73 -12.52 11.26
C ILE A 129 16.89 -13.82 10.48
N GLN A 130 17.65 -14.79 10.99
CA GLN A 130 17.78 -16.13 10.37
C GLN A 130 16.45 -16.87 10.33
N LYS A 131 15.64 -16.80 11.39
CA LYS A 131 14.30 -17.39 11.40
C LYS A 131 13.36 -16.73 10.40
N GLU A 132 13.41 -15.42 10.28
CA GLU A 132 12.64 -14.68 9.29
C GLU A 132 13.06 -15.05 7.88
N LEU A 133 14.36 -15.11 7.62
CA LEU A 133 14.91 -15.51 6.32
C LEU A 133 14.43 -16.92 5.93
N ASP A 134 14.45 -17.88 6.85
CA ASP A 134 13.94 -19.24 6.61
C ASP A 134 12.45 -19.23 6.24
N TRP A 135 11.66 -18.45 6.96
CA TRP A 135 10.23 -18.32 6.68
C TRP A 135 9.97 -17.69 5.31
N ARG A 136 10.69 -16.59 5.00
CA ARG A 136 10.56 -15.91 3.69
C ARG A 136 10.95 -16.82 2.54
N THR A 137 12.01 -17.60 2.72
CA THR A 137 12.45 -18.58 1.72
C THR A 137 11.38 -19.64 1.46
N LYS A 138 10.79 -20.18 2.53
CA LYS A 138 9.74 -21.21 2.43
C LYS A 138 8.44 -20.70 1.81
N THR A 139 8.14 -19.41 1.98
CA THR A 139 6.90 -18.81 1.50
C THR A 139 7.05 -18.00 0.21
N GLY A 140 8.25 -17.96 -0.38
CA GLY A 140 8.51 -17.25 -1.62
C GLY A 140 8.51 -15.73 -1.47
N GLN A 141 8.85 -15.20 -0.30
CA GLN A 141 8.78 -13.76 0.01
C GLN A 141 10.15 -13.08 0.07
N LEU A 142 11.13 -13.61 -0.61
CA LEU A 142 12.45 -12.98 -0.75
C LEU A 142 12.45 -11.84 -1.75
#